data_f1748547b71ba1e1c7757001d7da0bab
#
_entry.id   f1748547b71ba1e1c7757001d7da0bab
#
_cell.length_a   1.000
_cell.length_b   1.000
_cell.length_c   1.000
_cell.angle_alpha   90.00
_cell.angle_beta   90.00
_cell.angle_gamma   90.00
#
_symmetry.space_group_name_H-M   'P 1'
#
loop_
_entity.id
_entity.type
_entity.pdbx_description
1 polymer ?
#
loop_
_entity_poly.entity_id
_entity_poly.type
_entity_poly.pdbx_seq_one_letter_code
_entity_poly.pdbx_strand_id
1 'polypeptide(L)'
;MEAVTKYKLTLELLWWAFTGILILIVLFPIWDEDIPYPFYGQNSLFIILFVTFSRYIFLLPITFIARLKWVKVAIIAVATIFIFIMSTYLGDFRSFMDEQGLQTLVTHLHVTKQTQLINYIRDEMVFFGVGSIITGILLPIRMIMSLWRVRNKGTV
;
A
#
# COMPACT_ATOMS: atom_id res chain seq x y z
N MET A 1 -5.23 -6.07 31.72
CA MET A 1 -5.70 -5.17 30.62
C MET A 1 -4.53 -4.41 29.98
N GLU A 2 -3.63 -3.83 30.74
CA GLU A 2 -2.45 -3.07 30.24
C GLU A 2 -1.51 -3.91 29.36
N ALA A 3 -1.19 -5.15 29.72
CA ALA A 3 -0.29 -6.01 28.95
C ALA A 3 -0.80 -6.29 27.52
N VAL A 4 -2.10 -6.52 27.35
CA VAL A 4 -2.72 -6.76 26.04
C VAL A 4 -2.72 -5.49 25.18
N THR A 5 -2.94 -4.32 25.79
CA THR A 5 -2.90 -3.04 25.10
C THR A 5 -1.48 -2.73 24.65
N LYS A 6 -0.49 -2.95 25.51
CA LYS A 6 0.94 -2.77 25.20
C LYS A 6 1.39 -3.67 24.05
N TYR A 7 0.99 -4.94 24.08
CA TYR A 7 1.27 -5.87 22.98
C TYR A 7 0.72 -5.41 21.65
N LYS A 8 -0.55 -4.95 21.61
CA LYS A 8 -1.17 -4.45 20.37
C LYS A 8 -0.48 -3.20 19.85
N LEU A 9 -0.09 -2.28 20.74
CA LEU A 9 0.65 -1.07 20.36
C LEU A 9 2.03 -1.43 19.78
N THR A 10 2.76 -2.35 20.42
CA THR A 10 4.06 -2.81 19.91
C THR A 10 3.90 -3.42 18.52
N LEU A 11 2.87 -4.23 18.31
CA LEU A 11 2.60 -4.84 17.00
C LEU A 11 2.29 -3.76 15.93
N GLU A 12 1.54 -2.72 16.29
CA GLU A 12 1.30 -1.59 15.38
C GLU A 12 2.60 -0.89 14.97
N LEU A 13 3.46 -0.59 15.95
CA LEU A 13 4.75 0.06 15.68
C LEU A 13 5.68 -0.81 14.82
N LEU A 14 5.70 -2.12 15.06
CA LEU A 14 6.48 -3.06 14.24
C LEU A 14 5.99 -3.09 12.79
N TRP A 15 4.68 -3.04 12.56
CA TRP A 15 4.13 -3.00 11.21
C TRP A 15 4.46 -1.68 10.49
N TRP A 16 4.42 -0.54 11.21
CA TRP A 16 4.83 0.74 10.63
C TRP A 16 6.33 0.77 10.32
N ALA A 17 7.16 0.23 11.21
CA ALA A 17 8.61 0.08 10.97
C ALA A 17 8.87 -0.82 9.74
N PHE A 18 8.19 -1.97 9.66
CA PHE A 18 8.26 -2.87 8.50
C PHE A 18 7.87 -2.16 7.20
N THR A 19 6.78 -1.39 7.20
CA THR A 19 6.33 -0.64 6.03
C THR A 19 7.36 0.40 5.60
N GLY A 20 7.96 1.13 6.55
CA GLY A 20 9.02 2.10 6.28
C GLY A 20 10.27 1.46 5.69
N ILE A 21 10.70 0.32 6.25
CA ILE A 21 11.84 -0.45 5.74
C ILE A 21 11.53 -0.97 4.33
N LEU A 22 10.32 -1.46 4.08
CA LEU A 22 9.91 -1.94 2.75
C LEU A 22 9.96 -0.83 1.70
N ILE A 23 9.48 0.38 2.04
CA ILE A 23 9.58 1.55 1.16
C ILE A 23 11.04 1.85 0.81
N LEU A 24 11.92 1.88 1.83
CA LEU A 24 13.34 2.13 1.60
C LEU A 24 13.96 1.07 0.68
N ILE A 25 13.68 -0.22 0.91
CA ILE A 25 14.21 -1.32 0.08
C ILE A 25 13.71 -1.20 -1.36
N VAL A 26 12.42 -0.92 -1.55
CA VAL A 26 11.81 -0.88 -2.89
C VAL A 26 12.26 0.37 -3.66
N LEU A 27 12.39 1.51 -3.02
CA LEU A 27 12.79 2.75 -3.70
C LEU A 27 14.30 2.94 -3.77
N PHE A 28 15.09 2.16 -3.02
CA PHE A 28 16.54 2.27 -2.98
C PHE A 28 17.20 2.15 -4.37
N PRO A 29 16.85 1.17 -5.24
CA PRO A 29 17.48 1.06 -6.55
C PRO A 29 17.24 2.27 -7.47
N ILE A 30 16.12 2.99 -7.28
CA ILE A 30 15.79 4.20 -8.04
C ILE A 30 16.58 5.39 -7.50
N TRP A 31 16.73 5.47 -6.20
CA TRP A 31 17.43 6.54 -5.53
C TRP A 31 18.96 6.43 -5.68
N ASP A 32 19.51 5.22 -5.59
CA ASP A 32 20.95 4.95 -5.72
C ASP A 32 21.51 5.37 -7.09
N GLU A 33 20.72 5.35 -8.14
CA GLU A 33 21.11 5.73 -9.49
C GLU A 33 20.74 7.18 -9.86
N ASP A 34 20.45 8.05 -8.88
CA ASP A 34 20.15 9.48 -9.04
C ASP A 34 19.06 9.76 -10.10
N ILE A 35 18.02 8.93 -10.15
CA ILE A 35 16.96 9.05 -11.16
C ILE A 35 16.02 10.20 -10.78
N PRO A 36 15.70 11.13 -11.70
CA PRO A 36 14.69 12.16 -11.48
C PRO A 36 13.27 11.57 -11.55
N TYR A 37 12.95 10.67 -10.60
CA TYR A 37 11.69 9.93 -10.59
C TYR A 37 10.54 10.76 -10.00
N PRO A 38 9.52 11.14 -10.79
CA PRO A 38 8.46 12.02 -10.32
C PRO A 38 7.42 11.33 -9.44
N PHE A 39 7.45 9.99 -9.34
CA PHE A 39 6.40 9.19 -8.70
C PHE A 39 6.77 8.64 -7.31
N TYR A 40 7.83 9.14 -6.65
CA TYR A 40 8.21 8.68 -5.30
C TYR A 40 7.06 8.71 -4.29
N GLY A 41 6.24 9.79 -4.32
CA GLY A 41 5.11 9.96 -3.42
C GLY A 41 3.99 8.95 -3.67
N GLN A 42 3.59 8.78 -4.94
CA GLN A 42 2.55 7.84 -5.34
C GLN A 42 2.96 6.41 -5.03
N ASN A 43 4.20 6.04 -5.36
CA ASN A 43 4.75 4.73 -5.11
C ASN A 43 4.81 4.41 -3.61
N SER A 44 5.34 5.32 -2.81
CA SER A 44 5.33 5.18 -1.34
C SER A 44 3.91 5.00 -0.81
N LEU A 45 2.93 5.75 -1.33
CA LEU A 45 1.53 5.62 -0.95
C LEU A 45 0.96 4.25 -1.31
N PHE A 46 1.26 3.71 -2.51
CA PHE A 46 0.84 2.37 -2.90
C PHE A 46 1.37 1.29 -1.95
N ILE A 47 2.66 1.37 -1.58
CA ILE A 47 3.28 0.43 -0.64
C ILE A 47 2.60 0.53 0.74
N ILE A 48 2.39 1.74 1.27
CA ILE A 48 1.73 1.97 2.56
C ILE A 48 0.32 1.39 2.56
N LEU A 49 -0.46 1.67 1.53
CA LEU A 49 -1.85 1.22 1.45
C LEU A 49 -1.94 -0.29 1.24
N PHE A 50 -1.09 -0.85 0.37
CA PHE A 50 -1.02 -2.30 0.14
C PHE A 50 -0.73 -3.06 1.43
N VAL A 51 0.31 -2.66 2.17
CA VAL A 51 0.69 -3.31 3.44
C VAL A 51 -0.39 -3.11 4.51
N THR A 52 -0.90 -1.89 4.66
CA THR A 52 -1.90 -1.56 5.67
C THR A 52 -3.22 -2.29 5.42
N PHE A 53 -3.71 -2.29 4.19
CA PHE A 53 -4.97 -2.95 3.83
C PHE A 53 -4.83 -4.47 3.93
N SER A 54 -3.75 -5.06 3.42
CA SER A 54 -3.45 -6.49 3.55
C SER A 54 -3.44 -6.90 5.02
N ARG A 55 -2.76 -6.14 5.85
CA ARG A 55 -2.71 -6.38 7.28
C ARG A 55 -4.10 -6.42 7.92
N TYR A 56 -4.96 -5.44 7.64
CA TYR A 56 -6.32 -5.42 8.19
C TYR A 56 -7.23 -6.50 7.61
N ILE A 57 -6.99 -6.96 6.38
CA ILE A 57 -7.72 -8.10 5.81
C ILE A 57 -7.38 -9.38 6.59
N PHE A 58 -6.09 -9.67 6.82
CA PHE A 58 -5.65 -10.93 7.40
C PHE A 58 -5.59 -10.91 8.93
N LEU A 59 -5.14 -9.83 9.53
CA LEU A 59 -4.81 -9.75 10.96
C LEU A 59 -5.80 -8.93 11.79
N LEU A 60 -6.98 -8.61 11.25
CA LEU A 60 -8.01 -7.82 11.95
C LEU A 60 -8.26 -8.25 13.41
N PRO A 61 -8.39 -9.56 13.75
CA PRO A 61 -8.72 -9.98 15.11
C PRO A 61 -7.69 -9.55 16.17
N ILE A 62 -6.43 -9.40 15.80
CA ILE A 62 -5.34 -9.04 16.73
C ILE A 62 -5.09 -7.52 16.79
N THR A 63 -5.78 -6.73 15.98
CA THR A 63 -5.65 -5.26 15.95
C THR A 63 -6.54 -4.57 16.99
N PHE A 64 -6.29 -3.28 17.25
CA PHE A 64 -7.18 -2.45 18.06
C PHE A 64 -8.58 -2.30 17.45
N ILE A 65 -8.68 -2.31 16.11
CA ILE A 65 -9.89 -2.06 15.34
C ILE A 65 -10.90 -3.21 15.46
N ALA A 66 -10.44 -4.39 15.90
CA ALA A 66 -11.21 -5.63 15.91
C ALA A 66 -12.65 -5.49 16.47
N ARG A 67 -12.81 -4.72 17.56
CA ARG A 67 -14.11 -4.53 18.24
C ARG A 67 -14.75 -3.15 18.03
N LEU A 68 -14.06 -2.22 17.36
CA LEU A 68 -14.51 -0.85 17.17
C LEU A 68 -15.43 -0.72 15.96
N LYS A 69 -16.75 -0.80 16.15
CA LYS A 69 -17.74 -0.77 15.06
C LYS A 69 -17.64 0.50 14.20
N TRP A 70 -17.61 1.67 14.83
CA TRP A 70 -17.57 2.96 14.14
C TRP A 70 -16.29 3.16 13.34
N VAL A 71 -15.16 2.69 13.86
CA VAL A 71 -13.87 2.75 13.15
C VAL A 71 -13.92 1.89 11.88
N LYS A 72 -14.56 0.71 11.92
CA LYS A 72 -14.73 -0.12 10.72
C LYS A 72 -15.58 0.57 9.65
N VAL A 73 -16.65 1.25 10.06
CA VAL A 73 -17.48 2.03 9.13
C VAL A 73 -16.67 3.18 8.50
N ALA A 74 -15.89 3.89 9.31
CA ALA A 74 -14.99 4.94 8.81
C ALA A 74 -13.95 4.38 7.82
N ILE A 75 -13.36 3.21 8.12
CA ILE A 75 -12.40 2.55 7.22
C ILE A 75 -13.05 2.18 5.88
N ILE A 76 -14.30 1.73 5.86
CA ILE A 76 -15.02 1.44 4.62
C ILE A 76 -15.11 2.69 3.75
N ALA A 77 -15.53 3.83 4.33
CA ALA A 77 -15.64 5.09 3.60
C ALA A 77 -14.28 5.58 3.09
N VAL A 78 -13.26 5.56 3.95
CA VAL A 78 -11.90 6.00 3.61
C VAL A 78 -11.27 5.10 2.56
N ALA A 79 -11.42 3.77 2.65
CA ALA A 79 -10.91 2.84 1.64
C ALA A 79 -11.52 3.11 0.26
N THR A 80 -12.82 3.43 0.19
CA THR A 80 -13.47 3.78 -1.07
C THR A 80 -12.84 5.02 -1.71
N ILE A 81 -12.56 6.06 -0.92
CA ILE A 81 -11.88 7.27 -1.40
C ILE A 81 -10.48 6.92 -1.93
N PHE A 82 -9.71 6.13 -1.18
CA PHE A 82 -8.36 5.73 -1.60
C PHE A 82 -8.34 4.90 -2.88
N ILE A 83 -9.35 4.06 -3.15
CA ILE A 83 -9.44 3.33 -4.43
C ILE A 83 -9.44 4.31 -5.61
N PHE A 84 -10.23 5.40 -5.54
CA PHE A 84 -10.24 6.42 -6.59
C PHE A 84 -8.88 7.11 -6.74
N ILE A 85 -8.27 7.52 -5.63
CA ILE A 85 -6.95 8.18 -5.63
C ILE A 85 -5.90 7.25 -6.24
N MET A 86 -5.85 5.97 -5.81
CA MET A 86 -4.89 4.99 -6.34
C MET A 86 -5.10 4.72 -7.82
N SER A 87 -6.36 4.64 -8.28
CA SER A 87 -6.68 4.46 -9.69
C SER A 87 -6.23 5.64 -10.55
N THR A 88 -6.40 6.88 -10.05
CA THR A 88 -5.90 8.09 -10.71
C THR A 88 -4.38 8.08 -10.79
N TYR A 89 -3.68 7.84 -9.69
CA TYR A 89 -2.21 7.82 -9.67
C TYR A 89 -1.61 6.72 -10.55
N LEU A 90 -2.24 5.55 -10.61
CA LEU A 90 -1.81 4.48 -11.52
C LEU A 90 -2.08 4.87 -12.99
N GLY A 91 -3.16 5.59 -13.25
CA GLY A 91 -3.46 6.18 -14.55
C GLY A 91 -2.42 7.21 -14.98
N ASP A 92 -2.03 8.13 -14.08
CA ASP A 92 -0.99 9.15 -14.32
C ASP A 92 0.35 8.49 -14.67
N PHE A 93 0.74 7.46 -13.92
CA PHE A 93 1.95 6.70 -14.23
C PHE A 93 1.89 6.01 -15.59
N ARG A 94 0.75 5.44 -15.94
CA ARG A 94 0.54 4.82 -17.27
C ARG A 94 0.62 5.85 -18.39
N SER A 95 -0.05 6.98 -18.23
CA SER A 95 0.02 8.09 -19.20
C SER A 95 1.46 8.58 -19.38
N PHE A 96 2.22 8.71 -18.30
CA PHE A 96 3.63 9.05 -18.36
C PHE A 96 4.45 8.02 -19.16
N MET A 97 4.20 6.72 -18.95
CA MET A 97 4.88 5.67 -19.72
C MET A 97 4.54 5.74 -21.22
N ASP A 98 3.28 6.02 -21.56
CA ASP A 98 2.81 6.06 -22.94
C ASP A 98 3.27 7.33 -23.68
N GLU A 99 3.33 8.49 -23.00
CA GLU A 99 3.64 9.79 -23.62
C GLU A 99 5.13 10.13 -23.61
N GLN A 100 5.81 9.90 -22.50
CA GLN A 100 7.23 10.28 -22.30
C GLN A 100 8.18 9.09 -22.31
N GLY A 101 7.70 7.95 -21.82
CA GLY A 101 8.49 6.74 -21.68
C GLY A 101 9.46 6.78 -20.49
N LEU A 102 9.61 5.64 -19.81
CA LEU A 102 10.56 5.50 -18.69
C LEU A 102 12.02 5.67 -19.13
N GLN A 103 12.31 5.51 -20.43
CA GLN A 103 13.64 5.71 -21.01
C GLN A 103 14.18 7.12 -20.74
N THR A 104 13.32 8.13 -20.72
CA THR A 104 13.70 9.53 -20.48
C THR A 104 14.34 9.73 -19.11
N LEU A 105 13.97 8.91 -18.12
CA LEU A 105 14.46 8.99 -16.75
C LEU A 105 15.89 8.40 -16.59
N VAL A 106 16.30 7.50 -17.47
CA VAL A 106 17.50 6.67 -17.30
C VAL A 106 18.55 6.88 -18.41
N THR A 107 18.44 7.94 -19.21
CA THR A 107 19.30 8.22 -20.36
C THR A 107 20.79 8.33 -20.02
N HIS A 108 21.11 8.69 -18.77
CA HIS A 108 22.49 8.84 -18.27
C HIS A 108 23.16 7.50 -17.91
N LEU A 109 22.41 6.40 -17.89
CA LEU A 109 22.92 5.09 -17.49
C LEU A 109 23.38 4.26 -18.69
N HIS A 110 24.19 3.22 -18.45
CA HIS A 110 24.58 2.25 -19.47
C HIS A 110 23.36 1.42 -19.92
N VAL A 111 23.28 1.06 -21.21
CA VAL A 111 22.12 0.42 -21.86
C VAL A 111 21.57 -0.80 -21.09
N THR A 112 22.45 -1.65 -20.56
CA THR A 112 22.03 -2.82 -19.78
C THR A 112 21.32 -2.42 -18.48
N LYS A 113 21.85 -1.42 -17.78
CA LYS A 113 21.23 -0.86 -16.56
C LYS A 113 19.91 -0.15 -16.86
N GLN A 114 19.81 0.59 -17.96
CA GLN A 114 18.58 1.23 -18.41
C GLN A 114 17.44 0.22 -18.49
N THR A 115 17.64 -0.89 -19.22
CA THR A 115 16.61 -1.92 -19.39
C THR A 115 16.21 -2.56 -18.07
N GLN A 116 17.16 -2.89 -17.21
CA GLN A 116 16.88 -3.47 -15.90
C GLN A 116 16.04 -2.54 -15.03
N LEU A 117 16.41 -1.28 -14.99
CA LEU A 117 15.77 -0.30 -14.10
C LEU A 117 14.38 0.14 -14.61
N ILE A 118 14.21 0.27 -15.93
CA ILE A 118 12.90 0.51 -16.54
C ILE A 118 11.93 -0.62 -16.19
N ASN A 119 12.35 -1.87 -16.34
CA ASN A 119 11.52 -3.03 -15.99
C ASN A 119 11.24 -3.05 -14.48
N TYR A 120 12.23 -2.77 -13.64
CA TYR A 120 12.05 -2.70 -12.19
C TYR A 120 11.03 -1.64 -11.79
N ILE A 121 11.17 -0.38 -12.25
CA ILE A 121 10.26 0.72 -11.96
C ILE A 121 8.84 0.38 -12.40
N ARG A 122 8.68 -0.17 -13.60
CA ARG A 122 7.37 -0.56 -14.12
C ARG A 122 6.75 -1.66 -13.27
N ASP A 123 7.49 -2.71 -13.01
CA ASP A 123 6.95 -3.93 -12.39
C ASP A 123 6.62 -3.69 -10.92
N GLU A 124 7.45 -2.95 -10.19
CA GLU A 124 7.18 -2.61 -8.79
C GLU A 124 6.00 -1.63 -8.64
N MET A 125 5.93 -0.61 -9.48
CA MET A 125 4.84 0.38 -9.48
C MET A 125 3.49 -0.28 -9.82
N VAL A 126 3.48 -1.17 -10.82
CA VAL A 126 2.28 -1.94 -11.18
C VAL A 126 1.91 -2.93 -10.07
N PHE A 127 2.88 -3.63 -9.49
CA PHE A 127 2.63 -4.59 -8.40
C PHE A 127 1.99 -3.92 -7.19
N PHE A 128 2.59 -2.87 -6.66
CA PHE A 128 2.05 -2.18 -5.49
C PHE A 128 0.79 -1.37 -5.83
N GLY A 129 0.71 -0.74 -7.00
CA GLY A 129 -0.46 0.00 -7.45
C GLY A 129 -1.69 -0.88 -7.61
N VAL A 130 -1.60 -1.94 -8.39
CA VAL A 130 -2.70 -2.91 -8.59
C VAL A 130 -3.01 -3.64 -7.28
N GLY A 131 -1.98 -4.06 -6.54
CA GLY A 131 -2.13 -4.73 -5.25
C GLY A 131 -2.87 -3.86 -4.23
N SER A 132 -2.56 -2.55 -4.16
CA SER A 132 -3.25 -1.62 -3.27
C SER A 132 -4.72 -1.40 -3.66
N ILE A 133 -5.05 -1.37 -4.95
CA ILE A 133 -6.44 -1.28 -5.43
C ILE A 133 -7.22 -2.56 -5.07
N ILE A 134 -6.65 -3.74 -5.35
CA ILE A 134 -7.28 -5.02 -5.02
C ILE A 134 -7.54 -5.14 -3.52
N THR A 135 -6.54 -4.86 -2.69
CA THR A 135 -6.70 -4.90 -1.23
C THR A 135 -7.64 -3.80 -0.74
N GLY A 136 -7.67 -2.64 -1.39
CA GLY A 136 -8.64 -1.58 -1.16
C GLY A 136 -10.08 -2.01 -1.38
N ILE A 137 -10.36 -2.83 -2.40
CA ILE A 137 -11.68 -3.40 -2.68
C ILE A 137 -12.03 -4.51 -1.66
N LEU A 138 -11.07 -5.35 -1.31
CA LEU A 138 -11.30 -6.46 -0.38
C LEU A 138 -11.49 -6.00 1.08
N LEU A 139 -10.88 -4.89 1.46
CA LEU A 139 -10.93 -4.37 2.84
C LEU A 139 -12.36 -4.01 3.30
N PRO A 140 -13.18 -3.24 2.56
CA PRO A 140 -14.58 -3.01 2.90
C PRO A 140 -15.38 -4.31 3.09
N ILE A 141 -15.20 -5.27 2.21
CA ILE A 141 -15.87 -6.58 2.30
C ILE A 141 -15.50 -7.27 3.62
N ARG A 142 -14.21 -7.30 3.95
CA ARG A 142 -13.69 -7.86 5.22
C ARG A 142 -14.25 -7.13 6.44
N MET A 143 -14.37 -5.80 6.38
CA MET A 143 -14.94 -4.99 7.47
C MET A 143 -16.43 -5.25 7.66
N ILE A 144 -17.21 -5.36 6.58
CA ILE A 144 -18.65 -5.69 6.62
C ILE A 144 -18.84 -7.08 7.25
N MET A 145 -18.09 -8.09 6.80
CA MET A 145 -18.15 -9.44 7.38
C MET A 145 -17.82 -9.44 8.88
N SER A 146 -16.83 -8.67 9.28
CA SER A 146 -16.45 -8.53 10.69
C SER A 146 -17.54 -7.82 11.52
N LEU A 147 -18.16 -6.76 10.98
CA LEU A 147 -19.30 -6.08 11.63
C LEU A 147 -20.46 -7.04 11.86
N TRP A 148 -20.79 -7.82 10.84
CA TRP A 148 -21.86 -8.83 10.93
C TRP A 148 -21.55 -9.91 11.99
N ARG A 149 -20.30 -10.42 12.02
CA ARG A 149 -19.89 -11.42 13.03
C ARG A 149 -19.96 -10.86 14.45
N VAL A 150 -19.46 -9.64 14.68
CA VAL A 150 -19.53 -8.97 15.99
C VAL A 150 -20.98 -8.80 16.45
N ARG A 151 -21.90 -8.47 15.52
CA ARG A 151 -23.31 -8.29 15.84
C ARG A 151 -24.02 -9.62 16.19
N ASN A 152 -23.77 -10.67 15.41
CA ASN A 152 -24.57 -11.91 15.47
C ASN A 152 -23.91 -13.02 16.31
N LYS A 153 -22.57 -13.05 16.40
CA LYS A 153 -21.84 -14.14 17.07
C LYS A 153 -20.95 -13.66 18.21
N GLY A 154 -20.81 -12.35 18.43
CA GLY A 154 -19.89 -11.78 19.41
C GLY A 154 -18.40 -12.00 19.10
N THR A 155 -18.07 -12.58 17.94
CA THR A 155 -16.69 -12.86 17.47
C THR A 155 -16.30 -11.89 16.35
N VAL A 156 -14.98 -11.72 16.15
CA VAL A 156 -14.43 -10.81 15.10
C VAL A 156 -14.08 -11.59 13.83
#